data_4709ad187e123c49c3c22800bb510039
#
_entry.id   4709ad187e123c49c3c22800bb510039
#
_cell.length_a   1.000
_cell.length_b   1.000
_cell.length_c   1.000
_cell.angle_alpha   90.00
_cell.angle_beta   90.00
_cell.angle_gamma   90.00
#
_symmetry.space_group_name_H-M   'P 1'
#
loop_
_entity.id
_entity.type
_entity.pdbx_description
1 polymer ?
#
loop_
_entity_poly.entity_id
_entity_poly.type
_entity_poly.pdbx_seq_one_letter_code
_entity_poly.pdbx_strand_id
1 'polypeptide(L)'
;LAACGEVKSGASNAAGNSVDEKTIKIGFNFEETGAVAAYGTSEQKGAQLAVDEINAAGGIDGKQIEVVDKDNKSETAEAASVTTNLVTQSKVSAIVGPATSGATAAAVANATKAGVPLISPSATQDGLTKGQDYLFIGTFQDSFQGKIISNYVSEKLNAKKVVLYTDNASDYAKGIAKSFRESYKGEIVADETFVAGDTDFQAALTKMKGKDFDAIVVPGYYTEAGKIVNQARGMGIDKPIV
;
A
#
# COMPACT_ATOMS: atom_id res chain seq x y z
N LEU A 1 31.63 20.23 -49.94
CA LEU A 1 30.95 18.93 -49.92
C LEU A 1 30.69 18.55 -48.46
N ALA A 2 29.47 18.81 -47.99
CA ALA A 2 29.01 18.45 -46.68
C ALA A 2 28.33 17.07 -46.72
N ALA A 3 28.80 16.12 -45.94
CA ALA A 3 28.15 14.85 -45.73
C ALA A 3 27.45 14.93 -44.35
N CYS A 4 26.12 15.10 -44.35
CA CYS A 4 25.29 14.89 -43.18
C CYS A 4 25.15 13.38 -42.96
N GLY A 5 25.82 12.84 -41.93
CA GLY A 5 25.60 11.49 -41.45
C GLY A 5 24.33 11.47 -40.57
N GLU A 6 23.30 10.75 -41.03
CA GLU A 6 22.17 10.40 -40.19
C GLU A 6 22.62 9.50 -39.05
N VAL A 7 22.49 9.99 -37.82
CA VAL A 7 22.58 9.17 -36.63
C VAL A 7 21.28 8.38 -36.53
N LYS A 8 21.29 7.12 -36.95
CA LYS A 8 20.25 6.17 -36.62
C LYS A 8 20.33 5.90 -35.10
N SER A 9 19.47 6.55 -34.35
CA SER A 9 19.20 6.15 -32.96
C SER A 9 18.61 4.75 -32.99
N GLY A 10 19.40 3.77 -32.51
CA GLY A 10 18.92 2.43 -32.28
C GLY A 10 17.89 2.47 -31.14
N ALA A 11 16.63 2.62 -31.45
CA ALA A 11 15.55 2.35 -30.56
C ALA A 11 15.55 0.84 -30.30
N SER A 12 16.00 0.42 -29.14
CA SER A 12 15.73 -0.90 -28.62
C SER A 12 14.20 -1.04 -28.56
N ASN A 13 13.65 -2.03 -29.23
CA ASN A 13 12.26 -2.44 -29.13
C ASN A 13 12.02 -2.99 -27.71
N ALA A 14 11.87 -2.11 -26.71
CA ALA A 14 11.00 -2.40 -25.62
C ALA A 14 9.60 -2.52 -26.24
N ALA A 15 8.90 -3.62 -25.99
CA ALA A 15 7.53 -3.81 -26.44
C ALA A 15 6.63 -2.81 -25.69
N GLY A 16 6.74 -1.54 -26.04
CA GLY A 16 5.88 -0.48 -25.57
C GLY A 16 4.49 -0.76 -26.09
N ASN A 17 3.52 -0.85 -25.19
CA ASN A 17 2.12 -0.88 -25.57
C ASN A 17 1.84 0.31 -26.48
N SER A 18 1.30 0.04 -27.68
CA SER A 18 0.97 1.07 -28.63
C SER A 18 -0.04 2.02 -27.99
N VAL A 19 0.36 3.26 -27.79
CA VAL A 19 -0.59 4.34 -27.50
C VAL A 19 -1.52 4.38 -28.72
N ASP A 20 -2.82 4.14 -28.51
CA ASP A 20 -3.80 4.38 -29.58
C ASP A 20 -3.63 5.84 -30.02
N GLU A 21 -3.73 6.11 -31.30
CA GLU A 21 -3.52 7.47 -31.82
C GLU A 21 -4.45 8.51 -31.17
N LYS A 22 -5.56 8.07 -30.58
CA LYS A 22 -6.63 8.92 -30.02
C LYS A 22 -6.70 8.96 -28.50
N THR A 23 -6.24 7.93 -27.78
CA THR A 23 -6.36 7.82 -26.33
C THR A 23 -5.08 7.33 -25.69
N ILE A 24 -4.91 7.66 -24.39
CA ILE A 24 -3.88 7.13 -23.50
C ILE A 24 -4.59 6.23 -22.48
N LYS A 25 -4.32 4.93 -22.52
CA LYS A 25 -4.92 3.99 -21.57
C LYS A 25 -4.13 3.95 -20.27
N ILE A 26 -4.81 4.21 -19.16
CA ILE A 26 -4.27 4.09 -17.80
C ILE A 26 -5.03 2.98 -17.09
N GLY A 27 -4.31 2.03 -16.52
CA GLY A 27 -4.90 0.97 -15.70
C GLY A 27 -5.07 1.41 -14.26
N PHE A 28 -6.21 1.12 -13.65
CA PHE A 28 -6.41 1.17 -12.22
C PHE A 28 -6.42 -0.25 -11.68
N ASN A 29 -5.67 -0.47 -10.61
CA ASN A 29 -5.57 -1.74 -9.91
C ASN A 29 -5.71 -1.45 -8.43
N PHE A 30 -6.95 -1.36 -7.97
CA PHE A 30 -7.22 -0.99 -6.59
C PHE A 30 -7.97 -2.08 -5.83
N GLU A 31 -7.90 -2.02 -4.51
CA GLU A 31 -8.65 -2.83 -3.57
C GLU A 31 -10.07 -2.25 -3.42
N GLU A 32 -10.96 -2.43 -4.42
CA GLU A 32 -12.29 -1.83 -4.40
C GLU A 32 -13.31 -2.63 -3.60
N THR A 33 -13.03 -3.91 -3.41
CA THR A 33 -13.78 -4.80 -2.52
C THR A 33 -12.84 -5.53 -1.55
N GLY A 34 -13.41 -6.24 -0.56
CA GLY A 34 -12.62 -7.00 0.41
C GLY A 34 -12.20 -6.20 1.64
N ALA A 35 -11.17 -6.71 2.34
CA ALA A 35 -10.84 -6.30 3.70
C ALA A 35 -10.36 -4.84 3.83
N VAL A 36 -9.78 -4.27 2.79
CA VAL A 36 -9.20 -2.91 2.79
C VAL A 36 -9.83 -1.99 1.72
N ALA A 37 -11.07 -2.29 1.33
CA ALA A 37 -11.79 -1.56 0.28
C ALA A 37 -11.93 -0.05 0.53
N ALA A 38 -11.90 0.40 1.78
CA ALA A 38 -11.97 1.84 2.09
C ALA A 38 -10.74 2.61 1.57
N TYR A 39 -9.56 1.99 1.55
CA TYR A 39 -8.38 2.59 0.93
C TYR A 39 -8.53 2.63 -0.60
N GLY A 40 -8.72 1.48 -1.22
CA GLY A 40 -8.76 1.37 -2.67
C GLY A 40 -9.84 2.21 -3.33
N THR A 41 -11.08 2.20 -2.77
CA THR A 41 -12.17 3.04 -3.29
C THR A 41 -11.92 4.54 -3.13
N SER A 42 -11.22 4.96 -2.07
CA SER A 42 -10.88 6.37 -1.87
C SER A 42 -9.80 6.82 -2.85
N GLU A 43 -8.78 5.99 -3.05
CA GLU A 43 -7.70 6.26 -3.99
C GLU A 43 -8.18 6.23 -5.45
N GLN A 44 -9.01 5.25 -5.80
CA GLN A 44 -9.65 5.16 -7.11
C GLN A 44 -10.42 6.44 -7.45
N LYS A 45 -11.24 6.95 -6.52
CA LYS A 45 -11.96 8.21 -6.71
C LYS A 45 -11.02 9.40 -6.89
N GLY A 46 -9.93 9.46 -6.12
CA GLY A 46 -8.93 10.51 -6.27
C GLY A 46 -8.23 10.45 -7.62
N ALA A 47 -7.85 9.26 -8.07
CA ALA A 47 -7.24 9.04 -9.38
C ALA A 47 -8.22 9.38 -10.52
N GLN A 48 -9.50 8.98 -10.39
CA GLN A 48 -10.54 9.31 -11.37
C GLN A 48 -10.76 10.81 -11.47
N LEU A 49 -10.81 11.52 -10.34
CA LEU A 49 -10.93 13.00 -10.33
C LEU A 49 -9.80 13.65 -11.13
N ALA A 50 -8.55 13.21 -10.94
CA ALA A 50 -7.43 13.73 -11.71
C ALA A 50 -7.57 13.45 -13.20
N VAL A 51 -8.04 12.28 -13.58
CA VAL A 51 -8.33 11.93 -15.00
C VAL A 51 -9.41 12.84 -15.57
N ASP A 52 -10.49 13.07 -14.82
CA ASP A 52 -11.60 13.92 -15.27
C ASP A 52 -11.13 15.36 -15.48
N GLU A 53 -10.32 15.91 -14.57
CA GLU A 53 -9.74 17.25 -14.70
C GLU A 53 -8.80 17.36 -15.91
N ILE A 54 -7.91 16.38 -16.12
CA ILE A 54 -6.99 16.36 -17.27
C ILE A 54 -7.78 16.28 -18.57
N ASN A 55 -8.78 15.43 -18.63
CA ASN A 55 -9.61 15.25 -19.82
C ASN A 55 -10.45 16.50 -20.13
N ALA A 56 -11.01 17.15 -19.10
CA ALA A 56 -11.73 18.41 -19.25
C ALA A 56 -10.82 19.55 -19.76
N ALA A 57 -9.53 19.51 -19.42
CA ALA A 57 -8.52 20.45 -19.91
C ALA A 57 -8.02 20.15 -21.32
N GLY A 58 -8.55 19.10 -21.98
CA GLY A 58 -8.18 18.72 -23.37
C GLY A 58 -7.27 17.51 -23.46
N GLY A 59 -7.00 16.84 -22.34
CA GLY A 59 -6.15 15.64 -22.30
C GLY A 59 -4.66 15.94 -22.28
N ILE A 60 -3.86 14.94 -22.58
CA ILE A 60 -2.40 15.02 -22.68
C ILE A 60 -2.03 15.07 -24.16
N ASP A 61 -1.42 16.16 -24.61
CA ASP A 61 -1.12 16.41 -26.04
C ASP A 61 -2.33 16.20 -26.96
N GLY A 62 -3.52 16.63 -26.50
CA GLY A 62 -4.78 16.48 -27.23
C GLY A 62 -5.39 15.08 -27.19
N LYS A 63 -4.80 14.14 -26.46
CA LYS A 63 -5.31 12.77 -26.29
C LYS A 63 -6.04 12.64 -24.96
N GLN A 64 -7.24 12.06 -25.00
CA GLN A 64 -8.00 11.78 -23.78
C GLN A 64 -7.41 10.58 -23.05
N ILE A 65 -7.47 10.59 -21.72
CA ILE A 65 -7.16 9.44 -20.89
C ILE A 65 -8.39 8.52 -20.86
N GLU A 66 -8.17 7.26 -21.18
CA GLU A 66 -9.14 6.16 -21.03
C GLU A 66 -8.72 5.32 -19.82
N VAL A 67 -9.56 5.21 -18.82
CA VAL A 67 -9.30 4.40 -17.63
C VAL A 67 -9.77 2.96 -17.87
N VAL A 68 -8.91 2.00 -17.56
CA VAL A 68 -9.24 0.58 -17.45
C VAL A 68 -9.19 0.21 -15.97
N ASP A 69 -10.36 0.20 -15.36
CA ASP A 69 -10.52 -0.02 -13.92
C ASP A 69 -10.72 -1.50 -13.58
N LYS A 70 -9.98 -2.00 -12.58
CA LYS A 70 -9.97 -3.40 -12.17
C LYS A 70 -9.83 -3.53 -10.65
N ASP A 71 -10.79 -4.19 -10.05
CA ASP A 71 -10.79 -4.54 -8.63
C ASP A 71 -9.87 -5.74 -8.36
N ASN A 72 -8.90 -5.60 -7.46
CA ASN A 72 -8.05 -6.69 -7.00
C ASN A 72 -8.59 -7.41 -5.75
N LYS A 73 -9.75 -7.00 -5.25
CA LYS A 73 -10.51 -7.63 -4.16
C LYS A 73 -9.77 -7.71 -2.82
N SER A 74 -8.78 -6.86 -2.62
CA SER A 74 -7.86 -6.91 -1.47
C SER A 74 -7.03 -8.19 -1.38
N GLU A 75 -6.84 -8.88 -2.51
CA GLU A 75 -6.10 -10.14 -2.61
C GLU A 75 -4.80 -9.96 -3.39
N THR A 76 -3.67 -10.35 -2.80
CA THR A 76 -2.34 -10.17 -3.43
C THR A 76 -2.20 -10.94 -4.76
N ALA A 77 -2.74 -12.15 -4.83
CA ALA A 77 -2.74 -12.95 -6.05
C ALA A 77 -3.59 -12.32 -7.16
N GLU A 78 -4.74 -11.72 -6.78
CA GLU A 78 -5.60 -11.01 -7.73
C GLU A 78 -4.92 -9.74 -8.24
N ALA A 79 -4.22 -8.98 -7.38
CA ALA A 79 -3.46 -7.80 -7.80
C ALA A 79 -2.41 -8.13 -8.87
N ALA A 80 -1.70 -9.25 -8.74
CA ALA A 80 -0.78 -9.74 -9.77
C ALA A 80 -1.49 -10.14 -11.06
N SER A 81 -2.64 -10.81 -10.95
CA SER A 81 -3.48 -11.23 -12.09
C SER A 81 -4.05 -10.02 -12.84
N VAL A 82 -4.61 -9.05 -12.11
CA VAL A 82 -5.10 -7.77 -12.65
C VAL A 82 -3.99 -7.04 -13.38
N THR A 83 -2.78 -6.93 -12.79
CA THR A 83 -1.64 -6.31 -13.46
C THR A 83 -1.31 -7.00 -14.78
N THR A 84 -1.26 -8.33 -14.79
CA THR A 84 -1.04 -9.11 -16.02
C THR A 84 -2.10 -8.80 -17.07
N ASN A 85 -3.37 -8.76 -16.69
CA ASN A 85 -4.47 -8.42 -17.60
C ASN A 85 -4.32 -7.00 -18.17
N LEU A 86 -4.04 -6.02 -17.31
CA LEU A 86 -3.86 -4.61 -17.71
C LEU A 86 -2.75 -4.44 -18.73
N VAL A 87 -1.60 -5.11 -18.53
CA VAL A 87 -0.44 -4.96 -19.45
C VAL A 87 -0.56 -5.79 -20.71
N THR A 88 -1.17 -7.00 -20.67
CA THR A 88 -1.20 -7.91 -21.82
C THR A 88 -2.46 -7.79 -22.67
N GLN A 89 -3.62 -7.62 -22.04
CA GLN A 89 -4.92 -7.58 -22.73
C GLN A 89 -5.35 -6.14 -22.98
N SER A 90 -5.35 -5.30 -21.94
CA SER A 90 -5.79 -3.92 -22.05
C SER A 90 -4.71 -3.01 -22.65
N LYS A 91 -3.44 -3.42 -22.58
CA LYS A 91 -2.28 -2.69 -23.13
C LYS A 91 -2.19 -1.26 -22.62
N VAL A 92 -2.32 -1.11 -21.30
CA VAL A 92 -2.22 0.20 -20.64
C VAL A 92 -0.79 0.76 -20.70
N SER A 93 -0.67 2.08 -20.71
CA SER A 93 0.61 2.79 -20.75
C SER A 93 1.22 2.98 -19.37
N ALA A 94 0.39 3.01 -18.33
CA ALA A 94 0.79 3.10 -16.92
C ALA A 94 -0.29 2.50 -16.03
N ILE A 95 0.07 2.18 -14.77
CA ILE A 95 -0.86 1.65 -13.77
C ILE A 95 -0.82 2.54 -12.53
N VAL A 96 -1.98 2.86 -11.98
CA VAL A 96 -2.16 3.50 -10.67
C VAL A 96 -2.74 2.48 -9.71
N GLY A 97 -2.13 2.37 -8.52
CA GLY A 97 -2.40 1.28 -7.58
C GLY A 97 -1.39 0.13 -7.72
N PRO A 98 -1.48 -0.91 -6.87
CA PRO A 98 -2.40 -1.07 -5.74
C PRO A 98 -2.14 -0.12 -4.56
N ALA A 99 -3.07 -0.09 -3.61
CA ALA A 99 -2.96 0.71 -2.39
C ALA A 99 -2.02 0.06 -1.36
N THR A 100 -2.13 -1.26 -1.15
CA THR A 100 -1.43 -1.95 -0.08
C THR A 100 -0.04 -2.43 -0.49
N SER A 101 0.86 -2.56 0.49
CA SER A 101 2.25 -3.00 0.27
C SER A 101 2.32 -4.41 -0.32
N GLY A 102 1.55 -5.36 0.21
CA GLY A 102 1.54 -6.74 -0.26
C GLY A 102 1.02 -6.87 -1.70
N ALA A 103 -0.06 -6.16 -2.03
CA ALA A 103 -0.60 -6.15 -3.39
C ALA A 103 0.37 -5.48 -4.38
N THR A 104 1.02 -4.38 -3.97
CA THR A 104 2.04 -3.68 -4.79
C THR A 104 3.24 -4.59 -5.05
N ALA A 105 3.75 -5.28 -4.03
CA ALA A 105 4.85 -6.23 -4.18
C ALA A 105 4.51 -7.37 -5.15
N ALA A 106 3.27 -7.87 -5.13
CA ALA A 106 2.80 -8.91 -6.04
C ALA A 106 2.61 -8.41 -7.48
N ALA A 107 2.19 -7.15 -7.64
CA ALA A 107 1.90 -6.53 -8.94
C ALA A 107 3.16 -6.14 -9.72
N VAL A 108 4.18 -5.61 -9.03
CA VAL A 108 5.31 -4.91 -9.66
C VAL A 108 6.11 -5.76 -10.63
N ALA A 109 6.30 -7.05 -10.36
CA ALA A 109 7.08 -7.93 -11.24
C ALA A 109 6.48 -8.03 -12.65
N ASN A 110 5.15 -8.09 -12.76
CA ASN A 110 4.44 -8.17 -14.04
C ASN A 110 4.46 -6.83 -14.79
N ALA A 111 4.33 -5.72 -14.09
CA ALA A 111 4.46 -4.38 -14.65
C ALA A 111 5.88 -4.14 -15.19
N THR A 112 6.91 -4.43 -14.37
CA THR A 112 8.33 -4.31 -14.75
C THR A 112 8.68 -5.16 -15.98
N LYS A 113 8.23 -6.43 -16.00
CA LYS A 113 8.46 -7.33 -17.15
C LYS A 113 7.85 -6.79 -18.44
N ALA A 114 6.72 -6.09 -18.36
CA ALA A 114 6.05 -5.48 -19.48
C ALA A 114 6.63 -4.09 -19.87
N GLY A 115 7.51 -3.51 -19.05
CA GLY A 115 8.03 -2.15 -19.22
C GLY A 115 6.96 -1.07 -18.99
N VAL A 116 5.96 -1.37 -18.15
CA VAL A 116 4.84 -0.47 -17.82
C VAL A 116 5.06 0.11 -16.42
N PRO A 117 5.15 1.45 -16.26
CA PRO A 117 5.29 2.07 -14.97
C PRO A 117 4.05 1.84 -14.10
N LEU A 118 4.30 1.57 -12.82
CA LEU A 118 3.28 1.40 -11.80
C LEU A 118 3.57 2.37 -10.66
N ILE A 119 2.56 3.13 -10.25
CA ILE A 119 2.64 4.00 -9.08
C ILE A 119 1.63 3.53 -8.03
N SER A 120 2.14 3.21 -6.83
CA SER A 120 1.28 2.99 -5.66
C SER A 120 1.12 4.29 -4.87
N PRO A 121 -0.11 4.76 -4.63
CA PRO A 121 -0.34 5.97 -3.85
C PRO A 121 0.04 5.83 -2.38
N SER A 122 -0.15 4.66 -1.77
CA SER A 122 -0.09 4.48 -0.32
C SER A 122 0.67 3.25 0.19
N ALA A 123 1.29 2.44 -0.67
CA ALA A 123 2.15 1.35 -0.19
C ALA A 123 3.38 1.92 0.53
N THR A 124 3.63 1.49 1.77
CA THR A 124 4.62 2.08 2.67
C THR A 124 5.78 1.16 3.03
N GLN A 125 5.75 -0.10 2.61
CA GLN A 125 6.78 -1.08 2.95
C GLN A 125 8.17 -0.62 2.48
N ASP A 126 9.13 -0.66 3.38
CA ASP A 126 10.53 -0.32 3.06
C ASP A 126 11.09 -1.24 1.98
N GLY A 127 11.80 -0.65 1.04
CA GLY A 127 12.54 -1.38 0.02
C GLY A 127 11.70 -1.89 -1.16
N LEU A 128 10.40 -1.59 -1.25
CA LEU A 128 9.56 -2.00 -2.39
C LEU A 128 10.13 -1.57 -3.74
N THR A 129 10.71 -0.37 -3.81
CA THR A 129 11.29 0.18 -5.05
C THR A 129 12.70 -0.31 -5.35
N LYS A 130 13.33 -1.04 -4.41
CA LYS A 130 14.70 -1.48 -4.60
C LYS A 130 14.82 -2.51 -5.74
N GLY A 131 15.56 -2.15 -6.79
CA GLY A 131 15.71 -2.99 -7.98
C GLY A 131 14.45 -3.07 -8.85
N GLN A 132 13.53 -2.12 -8.69
CA GLN A 132 12.28 -2.05 -9.46
C GLN A 132 12.24 -0.73 -10.24
N ASP A 133 12.77 -0.72 -11.46
CA ASP A 133 12.90 0.50 -12.28
C ASP A 133 11.56 1.09 -12.73
N TYR A 134 10.48 0.31 -12.63
CA TYR A 134 9.14 0.68 -13.05
C TYR A 134 8.16 0.87 -11.88
N LEU A 135 8.63 0.83 -10.62
CA LEU A 135 7.80 1.09 -9.44
C LEU A 135 8.08 2.46 -8.85
N PHE A 136 7.00 3.20 -8.64
CA PHE A 136 6.99 4.50 -7.97
C PHE A 136 6.06 4.45 -6.76
N ILE A 137 6.46 5.12 -5.67
CA ILE A 137 5.69 5.20 -4.43
C ILE A 137 5.42 6.66 -4.09
N GLY A 138 4.15 7.00 -3.86
CA GLY A 138 3.69 8.36 -3.58
C GLY A 138 3.67 8.75 -2.10
N THR A 139 4.25 7.97 -1.20
CA THR A 139 4.11 8.15 0.25
C THR A 139 5.41 7.89 1.00
N PHE A 140 5.35 8.01 2.35
CA PHE A 140 6.46 7.69 3.27
C PHE A 140 6.64 6.17 3.47
N GLN A 141 7.66 5.77 4.23
CA GLN A 141 7.98 4.37 4.50
C GLN A 141 7.62 3.95 5.94
N ASP A 142 7.42 2.64 6.15
CA ASP A 142 7.08 2.05 7.46
C ASP A 142 8.14 2.30 8.53
N SER A 143 9.43 2.36 8.15
CA SER A 143 10.51 2.72 9.06
C SER A 143 10.33 4.12 9.64
N PHE A 144 9.83 5.06 8.86
CA PHE A 144 9.47 6.40 9.36
C PHE A 144 8.22 6.34 10.24
N GLN A 145 7.18 5.63 9.82
CA GLN A 145 5.92 5.52 10.54
C GLN A 145 6.11 4.88 11.92
N GLY A 146 6.83 3.75 12.01
CA GLY A 146 7.11 3.09 13.29
C GLY A 146 7.86 3.98 14.28
N LYS A 147 8.81 4.80 13.77
CA LYS A 147 9.52 5.80 14.58
C LYS A 147 8.57 6.91 15.08
N ILE A 148 7.67 7.41 14.26
CA ILE A 148 6.70 8.44 14.67
C ILE A 148 5.73 7.89 15.70
N ILE A 149 5.24 6.65 15.54
CA ILE A 149 4.41 5.98 16.54
C ILE A 149 5.17 5.84 17.87
N SER A 150 6.43 5.42 17.83
CA SER A 150 7.29 5.34 19.03
C SER A 150 7.39 6.67 19.76
N ASN A 151 7.66 7.76 19.03
CA ASN A 151 7.76 9.09 19.61
C ASN A 151 6.41 9.55 20.20
N TYR A 152 5.30 9.33 19.50
CA TYR A 152 3.96 9.68 19.99
C TYR A 152 3.63 8.93 21.29
N VAL A 153 3.85 7.63 21.31
CA VAL A 153 3.60 6.78 22.49
C VAL A 153 4.45 7.23 23.68
N SER A 154 5.73 7.54 23.45
CA SER A 154 6.67 7.96 24.48
C SER A 154 6.41 9.38 24.99
N GLU A 155 6.24 10.33 24.07
CA GLU A 155 6.27 11.76 24.40
C GLU A 155 4.86 12.33 24.65
N LYS A 156 3.86 11.85 23.91
CA LYS A 156 2.48 12.36 24.05
C LYS A 156 1.64 11.54 25.02
N LEU A 157 1.78 10.22 24.97
CA LEU A 157 1.07 9.34 25.91
C LEU A 157 1.86 9.11 27.21
N ASN A 158 3.14 9.47 27.27
CA ASN A 158 4.04 9.18 28.39
C ASN A 158 4.07 7.68 28.77
N ALA A 159 3.82 6.83 27.78
CA ALA A 159 3.80 5.39 27.98
C ALA A 159 5.23 4.86 28.13
N LYS A 160 5.49 4.17 29.23
CA LYS A 160 6.78 3.52 29.53
C LYS A 160 6.74 2.02 29.27
N LYS A 161 5.55 1.45 29.33
CA LYS A 161 5.29 0.02 29.11
C LYS A 161 4.19 -0.13 28.06
N VAL A 162 4.43 -0.91 27.03
CA VAL A 162 3.45 -1.12 25.97
C VAL A 162 3.28 -2.61 25.69
N VAL A 163 2.10 -2.93 25.17
CA VAL A 163 1.85 -4.18 24.46
C VAL A 163 1.97 -3.88 22.98
N LEU A 164 2.70 -4.72 22.26
CA LEU A 164 2.74 -4.71 20.79
C LEU A 164 1.88 -5.87 20.29
N TYR A 165 0.89 -5.59 19.44
CA TYR A 165 -0.05 -6.59 18.93
C TYR A 165 -0.14 -6.47 17.40
N THR A 166 0.58 -7.32 16.68
CA THR A 166 0.91 -7.13 15.25
C THR A 166 0.19 -8.13 14.37
N ASP A 167 -0.33 -7.68 13.22
CA ASP A 167 -0.75 -8.59 12.14
C ASP A 167 0.48 -9.28 11.54
N ASN A 168 0.63 -10.57 11.83
CA ASN A 168 1.76 -11.36 11.39
C ASN A 168 1.68 -11.83 9.92
N ALA A 169 0.54 -11.65 9.26
CA ALA A 169 0.39 -11.96 7.83
C ALA A 169 0.77 -10.78 6.93
N SER A 170 0.83 -9.57 7.46
CA SER A 170 1.07 -8.34 6.71
C SER A 170 2.53 -7.90 6.79
N ASP A 171 3.20 -7.77 5.63
CA ASP A 171 4.56 -7.21 5.58
C ASP A 171 4.59 -5.73 5.97
N TYR A 172 3.53 -4.97 5.68
CA TYR A 172 3.30 -3.62 6.19
C TYR A 172 3.32 -3.60 7.73
N ALA A 173 2.48 -4.39 8.38
CA ALA A 173 2.40 -4.42 9.85
C ALA A 173 3.72 -4.87 10.49
N LYS A 174 4.37 -5.88 9.92
CA LYS A 174 5.70 -6.34 10.36
C LYS A 174 6.76 -5.26 10.23
N GLY A 175 6.72 -4.46 9.16
CA GLY A 175 7.62 -3.33 8.94
C GLY A 175 7.48 -2.25 10.02
N ILE A 176 6.25 -1.85 10.33
CA ILE A 176 5.95 -0.91 11.41
C ILE A 176 6.40 -1.47 12.76
N ALA A 177 6.04 -2.72 13.08
CA ALA A 177 6.39 -3.36 14.34
C ALA A 177 7.91 -3.43 14.54
N LYS A 178 8.65 -3.75 13.48
CA LYS A 178 10.12 -3.75 13.49
C LYS A 178 10.66 -2.37 13.82
N SER A 179 10.25 -1.35 13.07
CA SER A 179 10.71 0.03 13.28
C SER A 179 10.32 0.57 14.65
N PHE A 180 9.13 0.20 15.13
CA PHE A 180 8.69 0.54 16.49
C PHE A 180 9.63 -0.07 17.53
N ARG A 181 9.93 -1.38 17.47
CA ARG A 181 10.85 -2.06 18.40
C ARG A 181 12.23 -1.43 18.42
N GLU A 182 12.75 -1.03 17.26
CA GLU A 182 14.07 -0.41 17.13
C GLU A 182 14.11 1.01 17.71
N SER A 183 12.97 1.72 17.68
CA SER A 183 12.89 3.13 18.07
C SER A 183 12.40 3.34 19.50
N TYR A 184 11.51 2.49 19.99
CA TYR A 184 10.89 2.62 21.30
C TYR A 184 11.90 2.35 22.44
N LYS A 185 11.96 3.28 23.40
CA LYS A 185 12.92 3.21 24.53
C LYS A 185 12.30 2.68 25.82
N GLY A 186 10.99 2.50 25.85
CA GLY A 186 10.29 1.88 26.96
C GLY A 186 10.35 0.36 26.91
N GLU A 187 9.56 -0.29 27.75
CA GLU A 187 9.45 -1.74 27.84
C GLU A 187 8.28 -2.24 26.97
N ILE A 188 8.52 -3.26 26.16
CA ILE A 188 7.46 -4.03 25.49
C ILE A 188 7.14 -5.22 26.39
N VAL A 189 6.08 -5.09 27.20
CA VAL A 189 5.72 -6.09 28.23
C VAL A 189 5.02 -7.32 27.66
N ALA A 190 4.50 -7.22 26.43
CA ALA A 190 4.00 -8.34 25.66
C ALA A 190 4.12 -8.00 24.16
N ASP A 191 4.47 -9.02 23.38
CA ASP A 191 4.58 -8.94 21.92
C ASP A 191 3.76 -10.10 21.34
N GLU A 192 2.53 -9.80 20.95
CA GLU A 192 1.53 -10.76 20.53
C GLU A 192 1.20 -10.54 19.03
N THR A 193 0.62 -11.56 18.43
CA THR A 193 0.28 -11.49 16.99
C THR A 193 -1.16 -11.93 16.74
N PHE A 194 -1.73 -11.41 15.68
CA PHE A 194 -2.97 -11.88 15.07
C PHE A 194 -2.76 -12.08 13.55
N VAL A 195 -3.77 -12.51 12.86
CA VAL A 195 -3.75 -12.72 11.41
C VAL A 195 -4.92 -11.98 10.79
N ALA A 196 -4.72 -11.39 9.63
CA ALA A 196 -5.81 -10.78 8.85
C ALA A 196 -6.95 -11.78 8.65
N GLY A 197 -8.19 -11.32 8.88
CA GLY A 197 -9.38 -12.15 8.86
C GLY A 197 -9.81 -12.68 10.23
N ASP A 198 -8.98 -12.58 11.26
CA ASP A 198 -9.39 -12.91 12.63
C ASP A 198 -10.57 -12.04 13.07
N THR A 199 -11.47 -12.63 13.84
CA THR A 199 -12.67 -11.96 14.34
C THR A 199 -12.81 -11.94 15.85
N ASP A 200 -12.09 -12.83 16.54
CA ASP A 200 -12.09 -12.95 17.99
C ASP A 200 -10.67 -12.74 18.55
N PHE A 201 -10.52 -11.73 19.35
CA PHE A 201 -9.26 -11.32 19.98
C PHE A 201 -9.30 -11.45 21.52
N GLN A 202 -10.39 -12.00 22.08
CA GLN A 202 -10.63 -12.02 23.52
C GLN A 202 -9.56 -12.78 24.30
N ALA A 203 -9.05 -13.88 23.77
CA ALA A 203 -8.02 -14.68 24.43
C ALA A 203 -6.71 -13.87 24.59
N ALA A 204 -6.27 -13.22 23.51
CA ALA A 204 -5.09 -12.36 23.53
C ALA A 204 -5.29 -11.14 24.44
N LEU A 205 -6.45 -10.48 24.34
CA LEU A 205 -6.78 -9.32 25.17
C LEU A 205 -6.87 -9.67 26.65
N THR A 206 -7.39 -10.86 27.01
CA THR A 206 -7.40 -11.36 28.39
C THR A 206 -5.98 -11.50 28.93
N LYS A 207 -5.08 -12.08 28.14
CA LYS A 207 -3.67 -12.24 28.48
C LYS A 207 -2.98 -10.88 28.67
N MET A 208 -3.27 -9.92 27.78
CA MET A 208 -2.76 -8.55 27.86
C MET A 208 -3.28 -7.83 29.11
N LYS A 209 -4.59 -7.94 29.42
CA LYS A 209 -5.22 -7.31 30.59
C LYS A 209 -4.56 -7.70 31.90
N GLY A 210 -3.97 -8.88 31.99
CA GLY A 210 -3.20 -9.33 33.13
C GLY A 210 -1.82 -8.69 33.28
N LYS A 211 -1.40 -7.85 32.33
CA LYS A 211 -0.10 -7.16 32.32
C LYS A 211 -0.26 -5.72 32.84
N ASP A 212 0.83 -5.18 33.39
CA ASP A 212 0.94 -3.74 33.68
C ASP A 212 1.48 -3.02 32.44
N PHE A 213 0.62 -2.25 31.77
CA PHE A 213 0.98 -1.49 30.56
C PHE A 213 0.25 -0.16 30.47
N ASP A 214 0.78 0.77 29.70
CA ASP A 214 0.28 2.13 29.52
C ASP A 214 -0.49 2.28 28.18
N ALA A 215 -0.11 1.53 27.15
CA ALA A 215 -0.73 1.59 25.83
C ALA A 215 -0.60 0.24 25.10
N ILE A 216 -1.48 0.04 24.10
CA ILE A 216 -1.37 -1.05 23.13
C ILE A 216 -1.05 -0.42 21.77
N VAL A 217 -0.03 -0.93 21.08
CA VAL A 217 0.30 -0.56 19.69
C VAL A 217 -0.13 -1.71 18.77
N VAL A 218 -0.95 -1.40 17.77
CA VAL A 218 -1.60 -2.40 16.88
C VAL A 218 -1.20 -2.15 15.44
N PRO A 219 -0.02 -2.57 15.00
CA PRO A 219 0.32 -2.56 13.58
C PRO A 219 -0.58 -3.53 12.80
N GLY A 220 -1.40 -3.00 11.91
CA GLY A 220 -2.38 -3.75 11.13
C GLY A 220 -3.32 -2.84 10.37
N TYR A 221 -4.24 -3.45 9.64
CA TYR A 221 -5.26 -2.69 8.93
C TYR A 221 -6.51 -2.45 9.78
N TYR A 222 -7.31 -1.48 9.36
CA TYR A 222 -8.45 -0.96 10.13
C TYR A 222 -9.54 -2.01 10.45
N THR A 223 -9.69 -3.05 9.62
CA THR A 223 -10.73 -4.07 9.79
C THR A 223 -10.52 -4.84 11.09
N GLU A 224 -9.32 -5.35 11.35
CA GLU A 224 -8.96 -6.05 12.57
C GLU A 224 -8.74 -5.06 13.72
N ALA A 225 -8.04 -3.95 13.47
CA ALA A 225 -7.79 -2.94 14.49
C ALA A 225 -9.08 -2.41 15.11
N GLY A 226 -10.11 -2.14 14.31
CA GLY A 226 -11.44 -1.73 14.80
C GLY A 226 -12.11 -2.77 15.69
N LYS A 227 -12.01 -4.06 15.33
CA LYS A 227 -12.55 -5.16 16.16
C LYS A 227 -11.77 -5.32 17.47
N ILE A 228 -10.43 -5.21 17.40
CA ILE A 228 -9.55 -5.25 18.59
C ILE A 228 -9.93 -4.14 19.55
N VAL A 229 -10.09 -2.90 19.07
CA VAL A 229 -10.51 -1.77 19.89
C VAL A 229 -11.87 -2.04 20.55
N ASN A 230 -12.88 -2.46 19.77
CA ASN A 230 -14.21 -2.75 20.31
C ASN A 230 -14.18 -3.84 21.38
N GLN A 231 -13.49 -4.94 21.15
CA GLN A 231 -13.38 -6.04 22.12
C GLN A 231 -12.59 -5.61 23.35
N ALA A 232 -11.48 -4.88 23.18
CA ALA A 232 -10.69 -4.36 24.30
C ALA A 232 -11.55 -3.46 25.21
N ARG A 233 -12.33 -2.53 24.61
CA ARG A 233 -13.23 -1.65 25.39
C ARG A 233 -14.34 -2.46 26.08
N GLY A 234 -14.94 -3.44 25.41
CA GLY A 234 -15.93 -4.35 26.00
C GLY A 234 -15.40 -5.16 27.18
N MET A 235 -14.10 -5.41 27.22
CA MET A 235 -13.40 -6.11 28.32
C MET A 235 -12.87 -5.16 29.39
N GLY A 236 -13.13 -3.85 29.32
CA GLY A 236 -12.68 -2.84 30.27
C GLY A 236 -11.19 -2.51 30.17
N ILE A 237 -10.59 -2.64 28.99
CA ILE A 237 -9.24 -2.13 28.69
C ILE A 237 -9.41 -0.69 28.20
N ASP A 238 -9.18 0.29 29.09
CA ASP A 238 -9.38 1.73 28.81
C ASP A 238 -8.09 2.44 28.41
N LYS A 239 -6.97 1.74 28.38
CA LYS A 239 -5.67 2.29 27.96
C LYS A 239 -5.69 2.72 26.50
N PRO A 240 -4.86 3.72 26.09
CA PRO A 240 -4.70 4.10 24.70
C PRO A 240 -4.38 2.91 23.80
N ILE A 241 -4.98 2.89 22.61
CA ILE A 241 -4.67 1.94 21.53
C ILE A 241 -4.28 2.79 20.31
N VAL A 242 -3.11 2.52 19.77
CA VAL A 242 -2.48 3.27 18.67
C VAL A 242 -2.25 2.37 17.47
#